data_eee5496b006543b1894e15f5e327aa08
#
_entry.id   eee5496b006543b1894e15f5e327aa08
#
_cell.length_a   1.000
_cell.length_b   1.000
_cell.length_c   1.000
_cell.angle_alpha   90.00
_cell.angle_beta   90.00
_cell.angle_gamma   90.00
#
_symmetry.space_group_name_H-M   'P 1'
#
loop_
_entity.id
_entity.type
_entity.pdbx_description
1 polymer ?
#
loop_
_entity_poly.entity_id
_entity_poly.type
_entity_poly.pdbx_seq_one_letter_code
_entity_poly.pdbx_strand_id
1 'polypeptide(L)'
;IGLESTILDMTVSPPMILRPGAITADMLEEVIGVVSVDETILGSESSQAPKAPGMKYRHYAPKAKLTIVEGSLKEEVFAIRQLAYEKSRQGVQVGIIGTNETVEFYTHGLVKNIGSRENEKTIARNLYRVLREFDDEKVDIIYSESFAMQGIGSAIMNRLEKAAGHLRISASAVVKQQRYRRVIFVSNTDSYIGPMAAELLRNKELEQ
;
A
#
# COMPACT_ATOMS: atom_id res chain seq x y z
N ILE A 1 -12.78 18.56 -1.03
CA ILE A 1 -12.85 17.76 0.20
C ILE A 1 -12.46 16.35 -0.18
N GLY A 2 -11.29 15.89 0.30
CA GLY A 2 -10.69 14.64 -0.19
C GLY A 2 -11.19 13.36 0.47
N LEU A 3 -11.70 13.40 1.71
CA LEU A 3 -12.23 12.25 2.42
C LEU A 3 -13.71 12.41 2.70
N GLU A 4 -14.42 11.29 2.72
CA GLU A 4 -15.81 11.24 3.16
C GLU A 4 -15.93 11.51 4.67
N SER A 5 -17.14 11.87 5.11
CA SER A 5 -17.44 12.15 6.52
C SER A 5 -17.21 10.93 7.41
N THR A 6 -16.80 11.16 8.65
CA THR A 6 -16.81 10.15 9.70
C THR A 6 -18.25 9.74 10.02
N ILE A 7 -18.49 8.44 10.17
CA ILE A 7 -19.79 7.91 10.63
C ILE A 7 -19.59 7.32 12.01
N LEU A 8 -20.38 7.82 12.96
CA LEU A 8 -20.37 7.40 14.35
C LEU A 8 -21.73 6.79 14.71
N ASP A 9 -21.70 5.62 15.32
CA ASP A 9 -22.89 4.99 15.93
C ASP A 9 -22.96 5.41 17.39
N MET A 10 -23.97 6.20 17.72
CA MET A 10 -24.25 6.69 19.07
C MET A 10 -25.25 5.79 19.84
N THR A 11 -25.68 4.68 19.22
CA THR A 11 -26.69 3.78 19.86
C THR A 11 -26.01 2.71 20.72
N VAL A 12 -24.69 2.60 20.65
CA VAL A 12 -23.87 1.66 21.43
C VAL A 12 -23.02 2.41 22.46
N SER A 13 -22.54 1.71 23.48
CA SER A 13 -21.66 2.28 24.51
C SER A 13 -20.41 1.41 24.67
N PRO A 14 -19.20 1.97 24.48
CA PRO A 14 -18.93 3.34 24.02
C PRO A 14 -19.40 3.56 22.57
N PRO A 15 -19.62 4.84 22.15
CA PRO A 15 -19.91 5.18 20.75
C PRO A 15 -18.90 4.58 19.80
N MET A 16 -19.34 4.10 18.61
CA MET A 16 -18.51 3.33 17.70
C MET A 16 -18.32 4.02 16.35
N ILE A 17 -17.07 4.19 15.92
CA ILE A 17 -16.75 4.67 14.58
C ILE A 17 -16.98 3.55 13.58
N LEU A 18 -17.99 3.73 12.72
CA LEU A 18 -18.32 2.81 11.63
C LEU A 18 -17.58 3.13 10.33
N ARG A 19 -17.13 4.37 10.15
CA ARG A 19 -16.32 4.80 9.02
C ARG A 19 -15.41 5.95 9.43
N PRO A 20 -14.08 5.79 9.37
CA PRO A 20 -13.16 6.87 9.66
C PRO A 20 -13.20 7.93 8.56
N GLY A 21 -13.04 9.20 8.93
CA GLY A 21 -13.06 10.35 8.03
C GLY A 21 -12.18 11.48 8.56
N ALA A 22 -12.50 12.72 8.18
CA ALA A 22 -11.75 13.90 8.60
C ALA A 22 -11.82 14.20 10.11
N ILE A 23 -12.90 13.78 10.77
CA ILE A 23 -13.01 13.83 12.24
C ILE A 23 -12.43 12.52 12.77
N THR A 24 -11.32 12.62 13.49
CA THR A 24 -10.58 11.46 14.00
C THR A 24 -11.14 10.94 15.32
N ALA A 25 -10.70 9.75 15.76
CA ALA A 25 -11.07 9.21 17.07
C ALA A 25 -10.66 10.17 18.19
N ASP A 26 -9.41 10.66 18.17
CA ASP A 26 -8.88 11.59 19.18
C ASP A 26 -9.76 12.85 19.29
N MET A 27 -10.19 13.44 18.16
CA MET A 27 -11.08 14.60 18.16
C MET A 27 -12.47 14.30 18.76
N LEU A 28 -12.96 13.08 18.55
CA LEU A 28 -14.22 12.65 19.15
C LEU A 28 -14.06 12.43 20.65
N GLU A 29 -12.97 11.78 21.07
CA GLU A 29 -12.68 11.51 22.48
C GLU A 29 -12.55 12.80 23.33
N GLU A 30 -12.00 13.87 22.74
CA GLU A 30 -11.95 15.19 23.39
C GLU A 30 -13.34 15.75 23.73
N VAL A 31 -14.39 15.39 22.99
CA VAL A 31 -15.75 15.95 23.11
C VAL A 31 -16.70 15.02 23.82
N ILE A 32 -16.65 13.74 23.53
CA ILE A 32 -17.65 12.74 23.98
C ILE A 32 -17.07 11.63 24.85
N GLY A 33 -15.77 11.66 25.14
CA GLY A 33 -15.06 10.62 25.88
C GLY A 33 -14.73 9.41 25.00
N VAL A 34 -14.51 8.26 25.61
CA VAL A 34 -14.05 7.04 24.93
C VAL A 34 -14.92 6.67 23.74
N VAL A 35 -14.29 6.43 22.59
CA VAL A 35 -14.94 5.87 21.40
C VAL A 35 -14.29 4.54 21.03
N SER A 36 -15.07 3.66 20.42
CA SER A 36 -14.57 2.40 19.83
C SER A 36 -14.51 2.52 18.31
N VAL A 37 -13.75 1.60 17.68
CA VAL A 37 -13.67 1.50 16.22
C VAL A 37 -14.19 0.14 15.82
N ASP A 38 -15.05 0.09 14.80
CA ASP A 38 -15.59 -1.17 14.29
C ASP A 38 -14.44 -2.03 13.73
N GLU A 39 -14.35 -3.29 14.17
CA GLU A 39 -13.29 -4.23 13.79
C GLU A 39 -13.21 -4.47 12.28
N THR A 40 -14.32 -4.32 11.55
CA THR A 40 -14.35 -4.44 10.09
C THR A 40 -13.52 -3.36 9.39
N ILE A 41 -13.20 -2.26 10.09
CA ILE A 41 -12.35 -1.18 9.58
C ILE A 41 -10.88 -1.57 9.65
N LEU A 42 -10.51 -2.39 10.64
CA LEU A 42 -9.13 -2.79 10.93
C LEU A 42 -8.64 -3.96 10.06
N GLY A 43 -9.42 -4.38 9.07
CA GLY A 43 -9.02 -5.41 8.10
C GLY A 43 -9.17 -6.84 8.61
N SER A 44 -9.85 -7.07 9.73
CA SER A 44 -10.25 -8.43 10.13
C SER A 44 -11.32 -8.94 9.15
N GLU A 45 -11.13 -10.16 8.61
CA GLU A 45 -12.16 -10.89 7.85
C GLU A 45 -13.35 -11.19 8.77
N SER A 46 -14.18 -10.19 9.04
CA SER A 46 -15.42 -10.43 9.75
C SER A 46 -16.49 -10.84 8.75
N SER A 47 -17.13 -11.97 9.00
CA SER A 47 -18.30 -12.45 8.25
C SER A 47 -19.56 -11.59 8.46
N GLN A 48 -19.45 -10.48 9.17
CA GLN A 48 -20.57 -9.59 9.48
C GLN A 48 -20.85 -8.62 8.34
N ALA A 49 -22.13 -8.42 8.05
CA ALA A 49 -22.57 -7.44 7.06
C ALA A 49 -22.19 -6.02 7.49
N PRO A 50 -21.66 -5.19 6.57
CA PRO A 50 -21.28 -3.81 6.89
C PRO A 50 -22.46 -3.01 7.43
N LYS A 51 -22.25 -2.32 8.56
CA LYS A 51 -23.29 -1.55 9.25
C LYS A 51 -23.53 -0.16 8.66
N ALA A 52 -22.65 0.34 7.80
CA ALA A 52 -22.75 1.68 7.24
C ALA A 52 -22.74 1.71 5.71
N PRO A 53 -23.43 2.68 5.08
CA PRO A 53 -23.38 2.90 3.63
C PRO A 53 -21.95 3.14 3.13
N GLY A 54 -21.59 2.59 1.97
CA GLY A 54 -20.26 2.73 1.39
C GLY A 54 -19.20 1.77 1.91
N MET A 55 -19.54 0.86 2.84
CA MET A 55 -18.63 -0.19 3.31
C MET A 55 -18.66 -1.46 2.43
N LYS A 56 -19.72 -1.69 1.67
CA LYS A 56 -19.99 -2.94 0.94
C LYS A 56 -19.40 -2.99 -0.48
N TYR A 57 -19.11 -1.85 -1.10
CA TYR A 57 -18.71 -1.81 -2.50
C TYR A 57 -17.31 -1.21 -2.67
N ARG A 58 -16.62 -1.60 -3.74
CA ARG A 58 -15.40 -0.97 -4.24
C ARG A 58 -15.74 0.45 -4.73
N HIS A 59 -15.85 1.39 -3.80
CA HIS A 59 -16.04 2.78 -4.14
C HIS A 59 -14.70 3.38 -4.55
N TYR A 60 -14.68 4.03 -5.72
CA TYR A 60 -13.52 4.74 -6.26
C TYR A 60 -12.30 3.86 -6.60
N ALA A 61 -12.48 2.53 -6.69
CA ALA A 61 -11.40 1.67 -7.15
C ALA A 61 -11.01 2.05 -8.58
N PRO A 62 -9.71 2.17 -8.87
CA PRO A 62 -9.22 2.33 -10.23
C PRO A 62 -9.52 1.07 -11.04
N LYS A 63 -9.52 1.20 -12.39
CA LYS A 63 -9.65 0.05 -13.29
C LYS A 63 -8.47 -0.90 -13.17
N ALA A 64 -7.28 -0.32 -12.98
CA ALA A 64 -6.05 -1.06 -12.75
C ALA A 64 -6.07 -1.78 -11.40
N LYS A 65 -5.36 -2.91 -11.34
CA LYS A 65 -5.18 -3.65 -10.09
C LYS A 65 -4.27 -2.86 -9.14
N LEU A 66 -4.83 -2.34 -8.06
CA LEU A 66 -4.08 -1.64 -7.02
C LEU A 66 -3.60 -2.64 -5.95
N THR A 67 -2.35 -2.52 -5.56
CA THR A 67 -1.73 -3.31 -4.49
C THR A 67 -1.01 -2.39 -3.51
N ILE A 68 -1.27 -2.54 -2.23
CA ILE A 68 -0.59 -1.80 -1.15
C ILE A 68 0.65 -2.58 -0.75
N VAL A 69 1.79 -1.91 -0.67
CA VAL A 69 3.05 -2.49 -0.19
C VAL A 69 3.29 -1.97 1.20
N GLU A 70 3.39 -2.89 2.17
CA GLU A 70 3.45 -2.58 3.60
C GLU A 70 4.79 -2.93 4.22
N GLY A 71 5.32 -2.02 5.02
CA GLY A 71 6.58 -2.20 5.74
C GLY A 71 7.12 -0.90 6.30
N SER A 72 8.41 -0.86 6.63
CA SER A 72 9.07 0.41 6.85
C SER A 72 9.19 1.19 5.54
N LEU A 73 9.19 2.53 5.59
CA LEU A 73 9.24 3.37 4.39
C LEU A 73 10.40 2.99 3.44
N LYS A 74 11.56 2.65 4.00
CA LYS A 74 12.72 2.21 3.20
C LYS A 74 12.47 0.88 2.49
N GLU A 75 11.81 -0.07 3.17
CA GLU A 75 11.46 -1.36 2.58
C GLU A 75 10.37 -1.21 1.54
N GLU A 76 9.35 -0.37 1.77
CA GLU A 76 8.30 -0.06 0.81
C GLU A 76 8.88 0.50 -0.49
N VAL A 77 9.72 1.54 -0.39
CA VAL A 77 10.39 2.15 -1.54
C VAL A 77 11.22 1.11 -2.30
N PHE A 78 12.00 0.31 -1.59
CA PHE A 78 12.79 -0.75 -2.24
C PHE A 78 11.91 -1.77 -2.94
N ALA A 79 10.89 -2.29 -2.26
CA ALA A 79 9.99 -3.31 -2.79
C ALA A 79 9.20 -2.80 -4.02
N ILE A 80 8.62 -1.59 -3.93
CA ILE A 80 7.88 -0.99 -5.04
C ILE A 80 8.80 -0.80 -6.27
N ARG A 81 10.03 -0.33 -6.06
CA ARG A 81 11.02 -0.20 -7.16
C ARG A 81 11.30 -1.53 -7.85
N GLN A 82 11.48 -2.60 -7.08
CA GLN A 82 11.75 -3.93 -7.64
C GLN A 82 10.53 -4.45 -8.40
N LEU A 83 9.34 -4.39 -7.79
CA LEU A 83 8.10 -4.83 -8.43
C LEU A 83 7.81 -4.04 -9.71
N ALA A 84 8.00 -2.72 -9.68
CA ALA A 84 7.79 -1.86 -10.84
C ALA A 84 8.80 -2.19 -11.96
N TYR A 85 10.08 -2.36 -11.63
CA TYR A 85 11.10 -2.75 -12.59
C TYR A 85 10.78 -4.10 -13.26
N GLU A 86 10.45 -5.13 -12.47
CA GLU A 86 10.14 -6.46 -12.99
C GLU A 86 8.91 -6.43 -13.92
N LYS A 87 7.85 -5.69 -13.54
CA LYS A 87 6.64 -5.57 -14.34
C LYS A 87 6.85 -4.73 -15.61
N SER A 88 7.57 -3.62 -15.53
CA SER A 88 7.90 -2.80 -16.70
C SER A 88 8.71 -3.59 -17.73
N ARG A 89 9.62 -4.47 -17.29
CA ARG A 89 10.37 -5.37 -18.20
C ARG A 89 9.49 -6.39 -18.91
N GLN A 90 8.31 -6.70 -18.36
CA GLN A 90 7.30 -7.57 -18.96
C GLN A 90 6.35 -6.81 -19.91
N GLY A 91 6.58 -5.50 -20.13
CA GLY A 91 5.73 -4.65 -20.96
C GLY A 91 4.46 -4.15 -20.25
N VAL A 92 4.33 -4.39 -18.94
CA VAL A 92 3.18 -3.95 -18.13
C VAL A 92 3.31 -2.47 -17.81
N GLN A 93 2.23 -1.68 -18.00
CA GLN A 93 2.17 -0.28 -17.64
C GLN A 93 1.94 -0.14 -16.14
N VAL A 94 2.96 0.30 -15.41
CA VAL A 94 2.95 0.39 -13.95
C VAL A 94 2.66 1.80 -13.49
N GLY A 95 1.68 1.98 -12.60
CA GLY A 95 1.46 3.18 -11.81
C GLY A 95 2.07 3.04 -10.42
N ILE A 96 2.57 4.14 -9.87
CA ILE A 96 3.08 4.19 -8.49
C ILE A 96 2.48 5.38 -7.77
N ILE A 97 1.92 5.14 -6.60
CA ILE A 97 1.50 6.18 -5.66
C ILE A 97 2.63 6.37 -4.65
N GLY A 98 3.30 7.51 -4.72
CA GLY A 98 4.36 7.91 -3.80
C GLY A 98 4.06 9.25 -3.14
N THR A 99 4.84 9.61 -2.14
CA THR A 99 4.73 10.86 -1.40
C THR A 99 5.84 11.83 -1.77
N ASN A 100 5.78 13.10 -1.30
CA ASN A 100 6.84 14.09 -1.53
C ASN A 100 8.22 13.54 -1.16
N GLU A 101 8.25 12.71 -0.13
CA GLU A 101 9.46 12.16 0.47
C GLU A 101 10.05 10.99 -0.35
N THR A 102 9.28 10.43 -1.30
CA THR A 102 9.65 9.15 -1.94
C THR A 102 9.61 9.16 -3.46
N VAL A 103 8.87 10.08 -4.09
CA VAL A 103 8.65 10.08 -5.56
C VAL A 103 9.95 10.09 -6.37
N GLU A 104 10.99 10.75 -5.88
CA GLU A 104 12.30 10.83 -6.55
C GLU A 104 13.04 9.49 -6.63
N PHE A 105 12.70 8.54 -5.75
CA PHE A 105 13.33 7.22 -5.73
C PHE A 105 12.73 6.25 -6.74
N TYR A 106 11.57 6.54 -7.32
CA TYR A 106 10.90 5.67 -8.28
C TYR A 106 11.34 5.98 -9.71
N THR A 107 12.07 5.07 -10.30
CA THR A 107 12.70 5.25 -11.63
C THR A 107 11.98 4.50 -12.75
N HIS A 108 11.02 3.64 -12.42
CA HIS A 108 10.25 2.84 -13.38
C HIS A 108 8.76 2.96 -13.06
N GLY A 109 7.96 3.12 -14.11
CA GLY A 109 6.52 3.32 -14.00
C GLY A 109 6.10 4.80 -14.00
N LEU A 110 4.79 5.03 -14.07
CA LEU A 110 4.17 6.33 -13.97
C LEU A 110 3.97 6.69 -12.50
N VAL A 111 4.76 7.63 -11.99
CA VAL A 111 4.73 8.03 -10.58
C VAL A 111 3.76 9.20 -10.39
N LYS A 112 2.83 9.07 -9.45
CA LYS A 112 1.94 10.15 -9.02
C LYS A 112 2.23 10.51 -7.56
N ASN A 113 2.48 11.79 -7.34
CA ASN A 113 2.68 12.35 -6.01
C ASN A 113 1.32 12.60 -5.35
N ILE A 114 1.07 11.92 -4.23
CA ILE A 114 -0.19 12.05 -3.50
C ILE A 114 -0.16 13.14 -2.43
N GLY A 115 1.02 13.60 -2.00
CA GLY A 115 1.20 14.61 -0.96
C GLY A 115 2.34 14.28 0.00
N SER A 116 2.35 14.88 1.17
CA SER A 116 3.41 14.72 2.18
C SER A 116 2.96 13.88 3.38
N ARG A 117 3.84 13.01 3.86
CA ARG A 117 3.64 12.24 5.11
C ARG A 117 3.63 13.14 6.34
N GLU A 118 4.33 14.28 6.29
CA GLU A 118 4.31 15.29 7.37
C GLU A 118 2.96 16.04 7.41
N ASN A 119 2.21 16.03 6.30
CA ASN A 119 0.91 16.67 6.21
C ASN A 119 -0.10 15.73 5.52
N GLU A 120 -0.59 14.75 6.25
CA GLU A 120 -1.53 13.74 5.77
C GLU A 120 -2.83 14.32 5.15
N LYS A 121 -3.19 15.58 5.51
CA LYS A 121 -4.33 16.28 4.88
C LYS A 121 -4.13 16.47 3.38
N THR A 122 -2.87 16.59 2.93
CA THR A 122 -2.55 16.68 1.49
C THR A 122 -2.80 15.36 0.79
N ILE A 123 -2.42 14.24 1.42
CA ILE A 123 -2.66 12.89 0.93
C ILE A 123 -4.17 12.63 0.84
N ALA A 124 -4.89 12.89 1.93
CA ALA A 124 -6.33 12.74 2.01
C ALA A 124 -7.08 13.49 0.90
N ARG A 125 -6.63 14.73 0.60
CA ARG A 125 -7.22 15.58 -0.45
C ARG A 125 -6.99 15.02 -1.85
N ASN A 126 -5.82 14.43 -2.10
CA ASN A 126 -5.39 14.01 -3.43
C ASN A 126 -5.76 12.56 -3.78
N LEU A 127 -6.11 11.73 -2.80
CA LEU A 127 -6.27 10.29 -2.98
C LEU A 127 -7.17 9.93 -4.17
N TYR A 128 -8.39 10.43 -4.20
CA TYR A 128 -9.33 10.11 -5.28
C TYR A 128 -8.91 10.70 -6.63
N ARG A 129 -8.31 11.89 -6.64
CA ARG A 129 -7.80 12.51 -7.86
C ARG A 129 -6.72 11.64 -8.47
N VAL A 130 -5.74 11.20 -7.69
CA VAL A 130 -4.63 10.37 -8.16
C VAL A 130 -5.13 9.02 -8.70
N LEU A 131 -6.08 8.37 -8.02
CA LEU A 131 -6.66 7.12 -8.51
C LEU A 131 -7.36 7.30 -9.86
N ARG A 132 -8.06 8.43 -10.08
CA ARG A 132 -8.69 8.75 -11.37
C ARG A 132 -7.69 9.04 -12.46
N GLU A 133 -6.62 9.78 -12.14
CA GLU A 133 -5.56 10.06 -13.12
C GLU A 133 -4.93 8.76 -13.68
N PHE A 134 -4.81 7.70 -12.88
CA PHE A 134 -4.35 6.40 -13.38
C PHE A 134 -5.32 5.74 -14.36
N ASP A 135 -6.63 5.95 -14.19
CA ASP A 135 -7.62 5.45 -15.14
C ASP A 135 -7.49 6.14 -16.51
N ASP A 136 -7.19 7.45 -16.51
CA ASP A 136 -6.98 8.24 -17.73
C ASP A 136 -5.67 7.83 -18.45
N GLU A 137 -4.63 7.53 -17.69
CA GLU A 137 -3.31 7.09 -18.18
C GLU A 137 -3.27 5.62 -18.59
N LYS A 138 -4.34 4.85 -18.36
CA LYS A 138 -4.50 3.45 -18.75
C LYS A 138 -3.38 2.54 -18.26
N VAL A 139 -2.95 2.71 -17.02
CA VAL A 139 -2.02 1.78 -16.38
C VAL A 139 -2.68 0.43 -16.15
N ASP A 140 -1.90 -0.65 -16.18
CA ASP A 140 -2.39 -2.03 -15.95
C ASP A 140 -2.43 -2.38 -14.48
N ILE A 141 -1.41 -1.94 -13.73
CA ILE A 141 -1.27 -2.20 -12.30
C ILE A 141 -0.80 -0.94 -11.56
N ILE A 142 -1.16 -0.83 -10.29
CA ILE A 142 -0.74 0.26 -9.41
C ILE A 142 -0.13 -0.32 -8.14
N TYR A 143 1.03 0.19 -7.74
CA TYR A 143 1.62 -0.03 -6.42
C TYR A 143 1.49 1.23 -5.59
N SER A 144 1.08 1.08 -4.33
CA SER A 144 0.98 2.18 -3.37
C SER A 144 1.82 1.89 -2.14
N GLU A 145 2.45 2.91 -1.62
CA GLU A 145 2.95 2.91 -0.24
C GLU A 145 1.79 2.74 0.74
N SER A 146 2.11 2.32 1.98
CA SER A 146 1.17 2.33 3.09
C SER A 146 1.29 3.63 3.92
N PHE A 147 0.26 3.91 4.71
CA PHE A 147 0.20 5.09 5.57
C PHE A 147 -0.12 4.69 7.02
N ALA A 148 0.04 5.62 7.95
CA ALA A 148 -0.25 5.38 9.35
C ALA A 148 -1.72 4.97 9.58
N MET A 149 -1.96 4.09 10.54
CA MET A 149 -3.31 3.64 10.92
C MET A 149 -3.92 4.51 12.04
N GLN A 150 -3.36 5.69 12.28
CA GLN A 150 -3.79 6.63 13.32
C GLN A 150 -4.24 7.95 12.69
N GLY A 151 -5.06 8.69 13.39
CA GLY A 151 -5.53 9.99 12.94
C GLY A 151 -6.17 9.96 11.56
N ILE A 152 -5.81 10.90 10.70
CA ILE A 152 -6.26 10.99 9.30
C ILE A 152 -5.73 9.83 8.47
N GLY A 153 -4.56 9.29 8.79
CA GLY A 153 -3.96 8.13 8.12
C GLY A 153 -4.87 6.90 8.12
N SER A 154 -5.60 6.66 9.22
CA SER A 154 -6.62 5.62 9.31
C SER A 154 -7.71 5.76 8.23
N ALA A 155 -8.18 6.98 7.98
CA ALA A 155 -9.17 7.25 6.95
C ALA A 155 -8.59 7.08 5.54
N ILE A 156 -7.33 7.48 5.31
CA ILE A 156 -6.61 7.29 4.05
C ILE A 156 -6.48 5.80 3.76
N MET A 157 -5.95 5.03 4.73
CA MET A 157 -5.76 3.59 4.56
C MET A 157 -7.08 2.85 4.32
N ASN A 158 -8.13 3.16 5.06
CA ASN A 158 -9.44 2.55 4.83
C ASN A 158 -9.94 2.73 3.39
N ARG A 159 -9.69 3.90 2.77
CA ARG A 159 -10.06 4.16 1.36
C ARG A 159 -9.15 3.43 0.40
N LEU A 160 -7.86 3.47 0.67
CA LEU A 160 -6.86 2.80 -0.15
C LEU A 160 -7.07 1.28 -0.18
N GLU A 161 -7.36 0.67 0.98
CA GLU A 161 -7.68 -0.75 1.10
C GLU A 161 -8.92 -1.15 0.30
N LYS A 162 -9.99 -0.36 0.40
CA LYS A 162 -11.19 -0.60 -0.40
C LYS A 162 -10.92 -0.48 -1.90
N ALA A 163 -10.12 0.51 -2.31
CA ALA A 163 -9.70 0.67 -3.69
C ALA A 163 -8.84 -0.50 -4.16
N ALA A 164 -7.96 -1.02 -3.30
CA ALA A 164 -7.11 -2.18 -3.57
C ALA A 164 -7.86 -3.52 -3.51
N GLY A 165 -9.09 -3.54 -2.97
CA GLY A 165 -9.81 -4.79 -2.69
C GLY A 165 -9.04 -5.67 -1.70
N HIS A 166 -8.44 -5.05 -0.69
CA HIS A 166 -7.62 -5.65 0.38
C HIS A 166 -6.33 -6.36 -0.12
N LEU A 167 -5.87 -6.05 -1.33
CA LEU A 167 -4.62 -6.60 -1.85
C LEU A 167 -3.42 -5.90 -1.20
N ARG A 168 -2.65 -6.65 -0.43
CA ARG A 168 -1.46 -6.21 0.27
C ARG A 168 -0.27 -7.12 -0.02
N ILE A 169 0.93 -6.55 -0.03
CA ILE A 169 2.20 -7.27 -0.14
C ILE A 169 3.13 -6.76 0.97
N SER A 170 3.74 -7.69 1.69
CA SER A 170 4.78 -7.34 2.64
C SER A 170 6.06 -6.94 1.91
N ALA A 171 6.52 -5.70 2.15
CA ALA A 171 7.78 -5.21 1.60
C ALA A 171 8.97 -6.08 2.02
N SER A 172 8.98 -6.53 3.28
CA SER A 172 10.05 -7.41 3.80
C SER A 172 10.12 -8.76 3.08
N ALA A 173 8.98 -9.29 2.61
CA ALA A 173 8.96 -10.53 1.81
C ALA A 173 9.62 -10.31 0.45
N VAL A 174 9.34 -9.19 -0.21
CA VAL A 174 9.99 -8.83 -1.49
C VAL A 174 11.48 -8.62 -1.31
N VAL A 175 11.89 -7.91 -0.25
CA VAL A 175 13.31 -7.69 0.08
C VAL A 175 14.04 -9.01 0.31
N LYS A 176 13.44 -9.94 1.06
CA LYS A 176 14.03 -11.27 1.32
C LYS A 176 14.20 -12.06 0.03
N GLN A 177 13.16 -12.11 -0.80
CA GLN A 177 13.22 -12.83 -2.08
C GLN A 177 14.34 -12.32 -3.00
N GLN A 178 14.60 -11.01 -3.00
CA GLN A 178 15.68 -10.42 -3.79
C GLN A 178 17.06 -10.72 -3.21
N ARG A 179 17.23 -10.82 -1.90
CA ARG A 179 18.51 -11.19 -1.28
C ARG A 179 19.00 -12.55 -1.74
N TYR A 180 18.11 -13.50 -1.94
CA TYR A 180 18.47 -14.85 -2.44
C TYR A 180 18.76 -14.89 -3.95
N ARG A 181 18.36 -13.89 -4.72
CA ARG A 181 18.64 -13.82 -6.17
C ARG A 181 19.99 -13.20 -6.53
N ARG A 182 20.71 -12.61 -5.55
CA ARG A 182 22.02 -11.99 -5.75
C ARG A 182 23.06 -12.65 -4.87
N VAL A 183 23.63 -13.73 -5.35
CA VAL A 183 24.82 -14.34 -4.74
C VAL A 183 26.03 -13.82 -5.51
N ILE A 184 26.92 -13.10 -4.82
CA ILE A 184 28.21 -12.67 -5.36
C ILE A 184 29.23 -13.65 -4.83
N PHE A 185 29.84 -14.40 -5.74
CA PHE A 185 31.00 -15.25 -5.42
C PHE A 185 32.26 -14.41 -5.55
N VAL A 186 32.94 -14.24 -4.42
CA VAL A 186 34.27 -13.62 -4.41
C VAL A 186 35.29 -14.74 -4.24
N SER A 187 36.13 -14.95 -5.23
CA SER A 187 37.23 -15.93 -5.19
C SER A 187 38.56 -15.21 -5.28
N ASN A 188 39.51 -15.61 -4.43
CA ASN A 188 40.90 -15.09 -4.45
C ASN A 188 41.77 -15.73 -5.52
N THR A 189 41.24 -16.70 -6.24
CA THR A 189 42.00 -17.41 -7.30
C THR A 189 41.16 -17.40 -8.58
N ASP A 190 41.80 -17.22 -9.70
CA ASP A 190 41.23 -17.26 -11.06
C ASP A 190 40.59 -18.60 -11.44
N SER A 191 40.32 -19.44 -10.46
CA SER A 191 40.02 -20.84 -10.65
C SER A 191 38.53 -21.16 -10.33
N TYR A 192 38.09 -22.14 -10.98
CA TYR A 192 36.93 -23.03 -10.99
C TYR A 192 35.81 -22.89 -9.91
N ILE A 193 36.09 -22.35 -8.71
CA ILE A 193 35.11 -22.33 -7.62
C ILE A 193 33.95 -21.39 -7.88
N GLY A 194 34.20 -20.22 -8.44
CA GLY A 194 33.16 -19.24 -8.76
C GLY A 194 32.16 -19.73 -9.82
N PRO A 195 32.65 -20.22 -10.99
CA PRO A 195 31.80 -20.81 -12.02
C PRO A 195 31.03 -22.04 -11.56
N MET A 196 31.67 -22.97 -10.85
CA MET A 196 31.00 -24.17 -10.30
C MET A 196 29.89 -23.83 -9.29
N ALA A 197 30.11 -22.88 -8.39
CA ALA A 197 29.10 -22.48 -7.43
C ALA A 197 27.93 -21.77 -8.11
N ALA A 198 28.19 -20.99 -9.16
CA ALA A 198 27.14 -20.36 -9.97
C ALA A 198 26.30 -21.39 -10.76
N GLU A 199 26.91 -22.48 -11.18
CA GLU A 199 26.24 -23.57 -11.89
C GLU A 199 25.40 -24.44 -10.95
N LEU A 200 25.88 -24.73 -9.74
CA LEU A 200 25.13 -25.42 -8.70
C LEU A 200 23.87 -24.67 -8.25
N LEU A 201 23.91 -23.34 -8.22
CA LEU A 201 22.73 -22.53 -7.92
C LEU A 201 21.73 -22.51 -9.09
N ARG A 202 22.18 -22.46 -10.32
CA ARG A 202 21.32 -22.56 -11.51
C ARG A 202 20.58 -23.89 -11.57
N ASN A 203 21.25 -24.97 -11.22
CA ASN A 203 20.65 -26.33 -11.21
C ASN A 203 19.62 -26.51 -10.08
N LYS A 204 19.77 -25.85 -8.93
CA LYS A 204 18.76 -25.85 -7.85
C LYS A 204 17.49 -25.07 -8.18
N GLU A 205 17.54 -24.08 -9.07
CA GLU A 205 16.37 -23.33 -9.51
C GLU A 205 15.52 -24.10 -10.56
N LEU A 206 16.06 -25.18 -11.13
CA LEU A 206 15.36 -26.04 -12.09
C LEU A 206 14.62 -27.22 -11.44
N GLU A 207 14.84 -27.46 -10.13
CA GLU A 207 14.20 -28.55 -9.36
C GLU A 207 13.06 -28.06 -8.44
N GLN A 208 12.66 -26.80 -8.48
CA GLN A 208 11.51 -26.22 -7.77
C GLN A 208 10.49 -25.66 -8.76
#